data_cb7fe87181899dd162159b960468f533
#
_entry.id   cb7fe87181899dd162159b960468f533
#
_cell.length_a   1.000
_cell.length_b   1.000
_cell.length_c   1.000
_cell.angle_alpha   90.00
_cell.angle_beta   90.00
_cell.angle_gamma   90.00
#
_symmetry.space_group_name_H-M   'P 1'
#
loop_
_entity.id
_entity.type
_entity.pdbx_description
1 polymer ?
#
loop_
_entity_poly.entity_id
_entity_poly.type
_entity_poly.pdbx_seq_one_letter_code
_entity_poly.pdbx_strand_id
1 'polypeptide(L)'
;QTPKRIKLDAQDVLPPPAHDKMPRFDRGVFLAPMVRSGALPCRLLALEYGADLVWGPEVVDRAIMGTERRVHPSTGLVEFIKDGKQVFSCHPIERPFLIYQVGSSTPENAAEAVRIVTAHDDVAGVDLNCGCPKPFSTLGGMGANLLTMPDLLCEILKAMRRAAPPHVSVTCKIRLLPTQAQTLDLVERIVRTRTIRALTIHCRTKPMRPREPALLDRFRDVAAHVAKVAQETGQDMPVVCNGDCFGVTDIPRLQTLTGAQAFMMARGPEANMSCFREHRECVGTVVAPKWLRYAVYFDNPFGNTKYCITQMAFTTTAGAKEHDAPRVSPLKKRELLDMRMELNRAKSHEDMARALRMPWPVDTSDIATWLPGRLGPRT
;
A
#
# COMPACT_ATOMS: atom_id res chain seq x y z
N GLN A 1 7.75 -11.15 31.04
CA GLN A 1 6.70 -10.19 31.38
C GLN A 1 6.44 -9.36 30.16
N THR A 2 5.22 -9.41 29.62
CA THR A 2 4.77 -8.53 28.54
C THR A 2 4.83 -7.08 29.05
N PRO A 3 5.43 -6.13 28.31
CA PRO A 3 5.49 -4.74 28.75
C PRO A 3 4.06 -4.25 29.01
N LYS A 4 3.83 -3.65 30.18
CA LYS A 4 2.53 -3.05 30.52
C LYS A 4 2.25 -1.95 29.48
N ARG A 5 1.24 -2.15 28.63
CA ARG A 5 0.71 -1.09 27.78
C ARG A 5 0.22 0.04 28.68
N ILE A 6 0.61 1.27 28.35
CA ILE A 6 -0.03 2.46 28.92
C ILE A 6 -1.47 2.40 28.50
N LYS A 7 -2.41 2.28 29.47
CA LYS A 7 -3.84 2.41 29.21
C LYS A 7 -4.08 3.88 28.87
N LEU A 8 -4.40 4.14 27.60
CA LEU A 8 -4.94 5.42 27.20
C LEU A 8 -6.43 5.45 27.65
N ASP A 9 -6.87 6.56 28.21
CA ASP A 9 -8.30 6.76 28.50
C ASP A 9 -9.08 6.84 27.20
N ALA A 10 -10.41 6.58 27.25
CA ALA A 10 -11.28 6.66 26.09
C ALA A 10 -11.26 8.04 25.38
N GLN A 11 -10.80 9.08 26.09
CA GLN A 11 -10.61 10.42 25.57
C GLN A 11 -9.36 10.56 24.66
N ASP A 12 -8.42 9.62 24.77
CA ASP A 12 -7.18 9.59 23.96
C ASP A 12 -7.36 8.81 22.65
N VAL A 13 -8.54 8.26 22.40
CA VAL A 13 -8.88 7.61 21.12
C VAL A 13 -9.09 8.71 20.09
N LEU A 14 -8.28 8.63 19.00
CA LEU A 14 -8.39 9.58 17.91
C LEU A 14 -9.82 9.61 17.34
N PRO A 15 -10.46 10.79 17.21
CA PRO A 15 -11.72 10.87 16.53
C PRO A 15 -11.59 10.40 15.09
N PRO A 16 -12.61 9.73 14.52
CA PRO A 16 -12.57 9.41 13.09
C PRO A 16 -12.43 10.69 12.29
N PRO A 17 -11.58 10.71 11.25
CA PRO A 17 -11.43 11.89 10.40
C PRO A 17 -12.75 12.23 9.71
N ALA A 18 -13.01 13.51 9.50
CA ALA A 18 -14.19 13.97 8.76
C ALA A 18 -14.21 13.38 7.34
N HIS A 19 -15.33 12.79 6.95
CA HIS A 19 -15.48 11.97 5.74
C HIS A 19 -15.75 12.77 4.46
N ASP A 20 -15.50 14.06 4.42
CA ASP A 20 -16.02 14.98 3.41
C ASP A 20 -15.36 14.88 2.04
N LYS A 21 -14.27 14.12 1.88
CA LYS A 21 -13.56 14.05 0.60
C LYS A 21 -13.30 12.61 0.17
N MET A 22 -13.81 12.28 -1.01
CA MET A 22 -13.40 11.06 -1.72
C MET A 22 -11.91 11.14 -2.08
N PRO A 23 -11.18 10.00 -2.09
CA PRO A 23 -9.78 9.99 -2.47
C PRO A 23 -9.60 10.50 -3.90
N ARG A 24 -8.52 11.28 -4.11
CA ARG A 24 -8.13 11.80 -5.42
C ARG A 24 -7.08 10.89 -6.04
N PHE A 25 -7.26 10.57 -7.31
CA PHE A 25 -6.38 9.68 -8.06
C PHE A 25 -5.72 10.37 -9.25
N ASP A 26 -6.09 11.62 -9.53
CA ASP A 26 -5.65 12.39 -10.71
C ASP A 26 -4.20 12.86 -10.59
N ARG A 27 -3.70 13.02 -9.37
CA ARG A 27 -2.31 13.44 -9.07
C ARG A 27 -1.86 12.90 -7.73
N GLY A 28 -0.54 12.86 -7.52
CA GLY A 28 0.06 12.53 -6.23
C GLY A 28 0.92 11.27 -6.24
N VAL A 29 1.35 10.88 -5.05
CA VAL A 29 2.26 9.75 -4.81
C VAL A 29 1.62 8.74 -3.87
N PHE A 30 1.54 7.50 -4.30
CA PHE A 30 0.77 6.47 -3.62
C PHE A 30 1.65 5.30 -3.21
N LEU A 31 1.36 4.74 -2.01
CA LEU A 31 1.95 3.49 -1.58
C LEU A 31 1.24 2.31 -2.27
N ALA A 32 2.00 1.49 -2.98
CA ALA A 32 1.47 0.30 -3.65
C ALA A 32 1.01 -0.79 -2.67
N PRO A 33 0.05 -1.63 -3.06
CA PRO A 33 -0.28 -2.85 -2.33
C PRO A 33 0.93 -3.80 -2.35
N MET A 34 1.37 -4.21 -1.16
CA MET A 34 2.50 -5.11 -0.99
C MET A 34 2.19 -6.17 0.05
N VAL A 35 2.20 -7.44 -0.36
CA VAL A 35 2.00 -8.57 0.56
C VAL A 35 3.12 -8.57 1.60
N ARG A 36 2.76 -8.68 2.88
CA ARG A 36 3.59 -8.55 4.08
C ARG A 36 4.06 -7.12 4.38
N SER A 37 4.59 -6.37 3.39
CA SER A 37 5.11 -5.02 3.62
C SER A 37 4.01 -3.95 3.76
N GLY A 38 2.77 -4.24 3.34
CA GLY A 38 1.63 -3.31 3.41
C GLY A 38 0.89 -3.30 4.77
N ALA A 39 1.53 -3.73 5.87
CA ALA A 39 0.96 -3.71 7.21
C ALA A 39 0.66 -2.28 7.70
N LEU A 40 -0.20 -2.13 8.71
CA LEU A 40 -0.61 -0.83 9.25
C LEU A 40 0.58 0.10 9.58
N PRO A 41 1.64 -0.33 10.29
CA PRO A 41 2.79 0.54 10.56
C PRO A 41 3.44 1.10 9.30
N CYS A 42 3.50 0.32 8.23
CA CYS A 42 4.04 0.75 6.95
C CYS A 42 3.18 1.84 6.30
N ARG A 43 1.87 1.67 6.28
CA ARG A 43 0.94 2.64 5.70
C ARG A 43 0.92 3.96 6.45
N LEU A 44 0.88 3.91 7.79
CA LEU A 44 0.94 5.11 8.62
C LEU A 44 2.25 5.87 8.42
N LEU A 45 3.37 5.17 8.36
CA LEU A 45 4.67 5.79 8.13
C LEU A 45 4.76 6.38 6.70
N ALA A 46 4.16 5.72 5.69
CA ALA A 46 4.08 6.27 4.35
C ALA A 46 3.29 7.58 4.31
N LEU A 47 2.13 7.64 4.98
CA LEU A 47 1.32 8.85 5.11
C LEU A 47 2.07 9.95 5.85
N GLU A 48 2.78 9.65 6.92
CA GLU A 48 3.64 10.60 7.63
C GLU A 48 4.72 11.20 6.73
N TYR A 49 5.33 10.35 5.88
CA TYR A 49 6.34 10.81 4.94
C TYR A 49 5.79 11.46 3.68
N GLY A 50 4.49 11.36 3.45
CA GLY A 50 3.88 12.13 2.40
C GLY A 50 3.24 11.38 1.27
N ALA A 51 2.95 10.11 1.42
CA ALA A 51 2.03 9.44 0.53
C ALA A 51 0.65 10.11 0.59
N ASP A 52 0.04 10.36 -0.56
CA ASP A 52 -1.31 10.92 -0.64
C ASP A 52 -2.38 9.85 -0.44
N LEU A 53 -2.11 8.61 -0.89
CA LEU A 53 -2.95 7.43 -0.67
C LEU A 53 -2.08 6.22 -0.36
N VAL A 54 -2.66 5.28 0.37
CA VAL A 54 -2.01 4.01 0.73
C VAL A 54 -2.91 2.83 0.39
N TRP A 55 -2.34 1.80 -0.21
CA TRP A 55 -3.02 0.52 -0.43
C TRP A 55 -2.65 -0.46 0.67
N GLY A 56 -3.66 -1.16 1.19
CA GLY A 56 -3.47 -2.34 2.01
C GLY A 56 -2.83 -3.48 1.20
N PRO A 57 -2.33 -4.54 1.88
CA PRO A 57 -1.88 -5.74 1.18
C PRO A 57 -3.05 -6.40 0.42
N GLU A 58 -2.74 -7.17 -0.64
CA GLU A 58 -3.75 -8.04 -1.24
C GLU A 58 -4.30 -9.03 -0.20
N VAL A 59 -5.61 -8.96 0.04
CA VAL A 59 -6.34 -9.93 0.87
C VAL A 59 -7.25 -10.76 -0.03
N VAL A 60 -7.09 -12.09 0.05
CA VAL A 60 -7.98 -13.00 -0.69
C VAL A 60 -9.39 -12.90 -0.15
N ASP A 61 -10.39 -12.87 -1.02
CA ASP A 61 -11.81 -12.74 -0.67
C ASP A 61 -12.26 -13.71 0.44
N ARG A 62 -11.93 -15.00 0.30
CA ARG A 62 -12.26 -16.04 1.30
C ARG A 62 -11.55 -15.85 2.65
N ALA A 63 -10.45 -15.11 2.68
CA ALA A 63 -9.76 -14.84 3.94
C ALA A 63 -10.54 -13.84 4.79
N ILE A 64 -11.08 -12.76 4.17
CA ILE A 64 -11.85 -11.75 4.90
C ILE A 64 -13.28 -12.21 5.24
N MET A 65 -13.83 -13.14 4.45
CA MET A 65 -15.16 -13.69 4.71
C MET A 65 -15.17 -14.49 6.02
N GLY A 66 -16.16 -14.20 6.87
CA GLY A 66 -16.30 -14.82 8.19
C GLY A 66 -15.32 -14.30 9.24
N THR A 67 -14.67 -13.16 9.02
CA THR A 67 -13.90 -12.48 10.05
C THR A 67 -14.81 -11.76 11.05
N GLU A 68 -14.36 -11.70 12.29
CA GLU A 68 -14.91 -10.81 13.32
C GLU A 68 -14.14 -9.48 13.29
N ARG A 69 -14.87 -8.36 13.23
CA ARG A 69 -14.29 -7.03 13.37
C ARG A 69 -14.16 -6.66 14.84
N ARG A 70 -12.96 -6.33 15.28
CA ARG A 70 -12.67 -5.89 16.65
C ARG A 70 -12.01 -4.53 16.64
N VAL A 71 -12.31 -3.70 17.63
CA VAL A 71 -11.64 -2.41 17.86
C VAL A 71 -10.88 -2.48 19.17
N HIS A 72 -9.58 -2.20 19.11
CA HIS A 72 -8.76 -2.19 20.31
C HIS A 72 -9.05 -0.92 21.14
N PRO A 73 -9.48 -1.06 22.42
CA PRO A 73 -10.01 0.06 23.18
C PRO A 73 -8.99 1.17 23.48
N SER A 74 -7.71 0.82 23.59
CA SER A 74 -6.66 1.80 23.94
C SER A 74 -5.98 2.44 22.73
N THR A 75 -5.96 1.78 21.56
CA THR A 75 -5.22 2.28 20.39
C THR A 75 -6.13 2.66 19.22
N GLY A 76 -7.42 2.28 19.28
CA GLY A 76 -8.33 2.45 18.16
C GLY A 76 -8.04 1.54 16.96
N LEU A 77 -7.08 0.61 17.07
CA LEU A 77 -6.77 -0.37 16.03
C LEU A 77 -8.02 -1.18 15.69
N VAL A 78 -8.38 -1.22 14.42
CA VAL A 78 -9.43 -2.06 13.88
C VAL A 78 -8.81 -3.31 13.31
N GLU A 79 -9.29 -4.47 13.74
CA GLU A 79 -8.77 -5.78 13.31
C GLU A 79 -9.92 -6.63 12.76
N PHE A 80 -9.66 -7.32 11.67
CA PHE A 80 -10.50 -8.37 11.11
C PHE A 80 -9.84 -9.72 11.43
N ILE A 81 -10.46 -10.48 12.34
CA ILE A 81 -9.87 -11.70 12.91
C ILE A 81 -10.68 -12.92 12.48
N LYS A 82 -9.97 -13.97 12.04
CA LYS A 82 -10.55 -15.27 11.73
C LYS A 82 -9.69 -16.38 12.32
N ASP A 83 -10.30 -17.30 13.03
CA ASP A 83 -9.63 -18.42 13.70
C ASP A 83 -8.43 -17.97 14.57
N GLY A 84 -8.64 -16.87 15.32
CA GLY A 84 -7.60 -16.27 16.18
C GLY A 84 -6.45 -15.59 15.45
N LYS A 85 -6.52 -15.45 14.11
CA LYS A 85 -5.48 -14.81 13.30
C LYS A 85 -5.99 -13.51 12.71
N GLN A 86 -5.17 -12.46 12.74
CA GLN A 86 -5.42 -11.21 12.05
C GLN A 86 -5.30 -11.40 10.54
N VAL A 87 -6.40 -11.16 9.82
CA VAL A 87 -6.46 -11.18 8.35
C VAL A 87 -6.11 -9.82 7.77
N PHE A 88 -6.70 -8.78 8.36
CA PHE A 88 -6.48 -7.39 7.98
C PHE A 88 -6.57 -6.50 9.21
N SER A 89 -5.87 -5.38 9.20
CA SER A 89 -6.02 -4.34 10.22
C SER A 89 -5.91 -2.96 9.59
N CYS A 90 -6.62 -2.00 10.18
CA CYS A 90 -6.58 -0.59 9.80
C CYS A 90 -6.77 0.30 11.03
N HIS A 91 -6.64 1.61 10.83
CA HIS A 91 -6.86 2.58 11.88
C HIS A 91 -7.72 3.74 11.34
N PRO A 92 -8.66 4.29 12.12
CA PRO A 92 -9.53 5.39 11.67
C PRO A 92 -8.79 6.59 11.07
N ILE A 93 -7.55 6.85 11.53
CA ILE A 93 -6.73 7.95 11.02
C ILE A 93 -6.29 7.79 9.56
N GLU A 94 -6.09 6.56 9.08
CA GLU A 94 -5.74 6.30 7.68
C GLU A 94 -6.96 6.16 6.77
N ARG A 95 -8.16 6.09 7.36
CA ARG A 95 -9.41 5.84 6.63
C ARG A 95 -9.60 6.70 5.39
N PRO A 96 -9.36 8.03 5.38
CA PRO A 96 -9.55 8.86 4.19
C PRO A 96 -8.57 8.55 3.05
N PHE A 97 -7.50 7.85 3.35
CA PHE A 97 -6.36 7.59 2.46
C PHE A 97 -6.21 6.10 2.12
N LEU A 98 -6.96 5.22 2.80
CA LEU A 98 -6.78 3.78 2.72
C LEU A 98 -7.62 3.17 1.61
N ILE A 99 -6.95 2.46 0.70
CA ILE A 99 -7.57 1.62 -0.32
C ILE A 99 -7.31 0.15 0.04
N TYR A 100 -8.39 -0.60 0.30
CA TYR A 100 -8.32 -2.04 0.56
C TYR A 100 -8.19 -2.81 -0.75
N GLN A 101 -7.19 -3.66 -0.89
CA GLN A 101 -7.04 -4.47 -2.11
C GLN A 101 -7.54 -5.89 -1.91
N VAL A 102 -8.48 -6.31 -2.76
CA VAL A 102 -9.03 -7.67 -2.78
C VAL A 102 -8.47 -8.48 -3.95
N GLY A 103 -8.09 -9.72 -3.68
CA GLY A 103 -7.91 -10.78 -4.67
C GLY A 103 -9.15 -11.64 -4.74
N SER A 104 -9.80 -11.72 -5.89
CA SER A 104 -10.99 -12.55 -6.11
C SER A 104 -11.03 -13.06 -7.53
N SER A 105 -11.67 -14.21 -7.72
CA SER A 105 -11.94 -14.83 -9.02
C SER A 105 -13.42 -15.00 -9.30
N THR A 106 -14.31 -14.55 -8.40
CA THR A 106 -15.77 -14.63 -8.60
C THR A 106 -16.45 -13.32 -8.20
N PRO A 107 -17.46 -12.87 -8.95
CA PRO A 107 -18.22 -11.66 -8.64
C PRO A 107 -18.87 -11.69 -7.24
N GLU A 108 -19.38 -12.84 -6.82
CA GLU A 108 -20.10 -13.04 -5.56
C GLU A 108 -19.16 -12.85 -4.37
N ASN A 109 -18.00 -13.50 -4.37
CA ASN A 109 -17.03 -13.40 -3.29
C ASN A 109 -16.41 -12.00 -3.23
N ALA A 110 -16.13 -11.38 -4.38
CA ALA A 110 -15.63 -10.00 -4.43
C ALA A 110 -16.64 -9.02 -3.81
N ALA A 111 -17.93 -9.16 -4.16
CA ALA A 111 -19.00 -8.35 -3.58
C ALA A 111 -19.12 -8.53 -2.08
N GLU A 112 -19.03 -9.76 -1.57
CA GLU A 112 -19.11 -10.06 -0.15
C GLU A 112 -17.89 -9.49 0.61
N ALA A 113 -16.68 -9.66 0.08
CA ALA A 113 -15.48 -9.06 0.66
C ALA A 113 -15.61 -7.53 0.75
N VAL A 114 -16.16 -6.87 -0.28
CA VAL A 114 -16.42 -5.43 -0.26
C VAL A 114 -17.43 -5.06 0.82
N ARG A 115 -18.56 -5.75 0.95
CA ARG A 115 -19.55 -5.47 2.01
C ARG A 115 -18.93 -5.54 3.40
N ILE A 116 -18.13 -6.58 3.66
CA ILE A 116 -17.47 -6.76 4.97
C ILE A 116 -16.57 -5.58 5.32
N VAL A 117 -15.67 -5.18 4.40
CA VAL A 117 -14.66 -4.14 4.72
C VAL A 117 -15.22 -2.72 4.68
N THR A 118 -16.38 -2.52 4.07
CA THR A 118 -17.03 -1.20 4.00
C THR A 118 -18.19 -1.03 4.98
N ALA A 119 -18.56 -2.08 5.71
CA ALA A 119 -19.72 -2.07 6.61
C ALA A 119 -19.65 -1.00 7.72
N HIS A 120 -18.44 -0.65 8.13
CA HIS A 120 -18.18 0.32 9.21
C HIS A 120 -17.39 1.54 8.76
N ASP A 121 -17.33 1.80 7.46
CA ASP A 121 -16.60 2.92 6.86
C ASP A 121 -15.10 2.96 7.21
N ASP A 122 -14.47 1.80 7.28
CA ASP A 122 -13.06 1.67 7.67
C ASP A 122 -12.07 2.01 6.54
N VAL A 123 -12.55 2.14 5.29
CA VAL A 123 -11.71 2.37 4.10
C VAL A 123 -12.29 3.42 3.18
N ALA A 124 -11.45 4.17 2.47
CA ALA A 124 -11.87 5.17 1.48
C ALA A 124 -12.17 4.55 0.11
N GLY A 125 -11.63 3.39 -0.15
CA GLY A 125 -11.85 2.69 -1.40
C GLY A 125 -11.48 1.21 -1.34
N VAL A 126 -11.90 0.50 -2.38
CA VAL A 126 -11.59 -0.91 -2.62
C VAL A 126 -10.97 -1.07 -4.00
N ASP A 127 -9.99 -1.94 -4.13
CA ASP A 127 -9.22 -2.14 -5.36
C ASP A 127 -9.22 -3.62 -5.76
N LEU A 128 -9.46 -3.92 -7.03
CA LEU A 128 -9.34 -5.28 -7.55
C LEU A 128 -7.90 -5.53 -7.99
N ASN A 129 -7.27 -6.56 -7.43
CA ASN A 129 -5.97 -7.01 -7.89
C ASN A 129 -6.08 -7.83 -9.20
N CYS A 130 -5.57 -7.25 -10.29
CA CYS A 130 -5.44 -7.95 -11.58
C CYS A 130 -3.97 -8.02 -12.04
N GLY A 131 -3.02 -7.84 -11.13
CA GLY A 131 -1.60 -7.75 -11.50
C GLY A 131 -0.66 -8.73 -10.79
N CYS A 132 -1.09 -9.40 -9.73
CA CYS A 132 -0.23 -10.30 -8.95
C CYS A 132 0.08 -11.58 -9.75
N PRO A 133 1.38 -11.86 -10.06
CA PRO A 133 1.75 -13.06 -10.80
C PRO A 133 2.10 -14.24 -9.89
N LYS A 134 1.99 -14.08 -8.55
CA LYS A 134 2.42 -15.09 -7.58
C LYS A 134 1.44 -16.26 -7.52
N PRO A 135 1.93 -17.50 -7.26
CA PRO A 135 1.10 -18.71 -7.25
C PRO A 135 -0.13 -18.63 -6.34
N PHE A 136 0.00 -18.05 -5.14
CA PHE A 136 -1.14 -17.96 -4.20
C PHE A 136 -2.33 -17.18 -4.77
N SER A 137 -2.08 -16.21 -5.67
CA SER A 137 -3.11 -15.44 -6.36
C SER A 137 -3.54 -16.16 -7.65
N THR A 138 -2.60 -16.58 -8.50
CA THR A 138 -2.90 -17.12 -9.83
C THR A 138 -3.47 -18.54 -9.79
N LEU A 139 -3.09 -19.39 -8.84
CA LEU A 139 -3.67 -20.74 -8.70
C LEU A 139 -5.16 -20.68 -8.31
N GLY A 140 -5.60 -19.63 -7.63
CA GLY A 140 -7.00 -19.36 -7.32
C GLY A 140 -7.77 -18.67 -8.46
N GLY A 141 -7.19 -18.51 -9.65
CA GLY A 141 -7.83 -17.79 -10.77
C GLY A 141 -7.81 -16.26 -10.65
N MET A 142 -7.16 -15.73 -9.61
CA MET A 142 -7.10 -14.29 -9.27
C MET A 142 -5.88 -13.60 -9.89
N GLY A 143 -5.72 -12.32 -9.58
CA GLY A 143 -4.53 -11.55 -9.91
C GLY A 143 -4.31 -11.48 -11.42
N ALA A 144 -3.09 -11.74 -11.89
CA ALA A 144 -2.74 -11.64 -13.31
C ALA A 144 -3.44 -12.66 -14.23
N ASN A 145 -4.16 -13.65 -13.70
CA ASN A 145 -4.99 -14.53 -14.53
C ASN A 145 -6.22 -13.80 -15.09
N LEU A 146 -6.78 -12.86 -14.34
CA LEU A 146 -7.93 -12.07 -14.81
C LEU A 146 -7.63 -11.24 -16.07
N LEU A 147 -6.36 -10.95 -16.35
CA LEU A 147 -5.96 -10.22 -17.56
C LEU A 147 -6.29 -10.98 -18.85
N THR A 148 -6.41 -12.31 -18.79
CA THR A 148 -6.80 -13.18 -19.93
C THR A 148 -8.29 -13.52 -19.93
N MET A 149 -9.04 -12.98 -18.98
CA MET A 149 -10.48 -13.23 -18.78
C MET A 149 -11.22 -11.89 -18.62
N PRO A 150 -11.21 -11.01 -19.63
CA PRO A 150 -11.69 -9.63 -19.50
C PRO A 150 -13.18 -9.53 -19.15
N ASP A 151 -14.01 -10.46 -19.61
CA ASP A 151 -15.44 -10.46 -19.30
C ASP A 151 -15.66 -10.76 -17.81
N LEU A 152 -14.98 -11.77 -17.25
CA LEU A 152 -15.02 -12.08 -15.82
C LEU A 152 -14.49 -10.92 -14.97
N LEU A 153 -13.36 -10.30 -15.38
CA LEU A 153 -12.81 -9.14 -14.71
C LEU A 153 -13.85 -8.01 -14.64
N CYS A 154 -14.52 -7.72 -15.73
CA CYS A 154 -15.58 -6.69 -15.80
C CYS A 154 -16.77 -7.03 -14.89
N GLU A 155 -17.22 -8.29 -14.87
CA GLU A 155 -18.32 -8.71 -13.98
C GLU A 155 -17.93 -8.61 -12.49
N ILE A 156 -16.69 -8.94 -12.13
CA ILE A 156 -16.20 -8.74 -10.77
C ILE A 156 -16.23 -7.24 -10.40
N LEU A 157 -15.74 -6.34 -11.26
CA LEU A 157 -15.79 -4.89 -11.02
C LEU A 157 -17.21 -4.36 -10.86
N LYS A 158 -18.16 -4.83 -11.69
CA LYS A 158 -19.58 -4.48 -11.56
C LYS A 158 -20.16 -4.94 -10.24
N ALA A 159 -19.82 -6.17 -9.80
CA ALA A 159 -20.28 -6.71 -8.53
C ALA A 159 -19.71 -5.93 -7.33
N MET A 160 -18.41 -5.59 -7.38
CA MET A 160 -17.78 -4.74 -6.36
C MET A 160 -18.44 -3.36 -6.29
N ARG A 161 -18.73 -2.71 -7.43
CA ARG A 161 -19.39 -1.39 -7.45
C ARG A 161 -20.79 -1.44 -6.86
N ARG A 162 -21.58 -2.48 -7.18
CA ARG A 162 -22.92 -2.66 -6.59
C ARG A 162 -22.88 -2.89 -5.08
N ALA A 163 -21.83 -3.55 -4.60
CA ALA A 163 -21.66 -3.86 -3.18
C ALA A 163 -21.11 -2.68 -2.36
N ALA A 164 -20.28 -1.84 -2.97
CA ALA A 164 -19.65 -0.72 -2.29
C ALA A 164 -20.61 0.46 -2.10
N PRO A 165 -20.61 1.11 -0.91
CA PRO A 165 -21.32 2.37 -0.70
C PRO A 165 -20.93 3.45 -1.74
N PRO A 166 -21.82 4.43 -2.04
CA PRO A 166 -21.54 5.46 -3.05
C PRO A 166 -20.27 6.27 -2.80
N HIS A 167 -19.93 6.53 -1.56
CA HIS A 167 -18.75 7.30 -1.14
C HIS A 167 -17.45 6.47 -1.10
N VAL A 168 -17.52 5.16 -1.26
CA VAL A 168 -16.34 4.28 -1.35
C VAL A 168 -15.94 4.14 -2.81
N SER A 169 -14.69 4.50 -3.13
CA SER A 169 -14.14 4.36 -4.49
C SER A 169 -13.89 2.89 -4.82
N VAL A 170 -14.22 2.49 -6.05
CA VAL A 170 -13.76 1.21 -6.62
C VAL A 170 -12.64 1.51 -7.61
N THR A 171 -11.52 0.81 -7.52
CA THR A 171 -10.38 0.93 -8.42
C THR A 171 -9.93 -0.44 -8.93
N CYS A 172 -9.04 -0.46 -9.91
CA CYS A 172 -8.49 -1.68 -10.46
C CYS A 172 -6.99 -1.50 -10.73
N LYS A 173 -6.19 -2.50 -10.40
CA LYS A 173 -4.76 -2.49 -10.66
C LYS A 173 -4.35 -3.65 -11.56
N ILE A 174 -3.88 -3.31 -12.77
CA ILE A 174 -3.51 -4.26 -13.82
C ILE A 174 -2.00 -4.27 -14.10
N ARG A 175 -1.55 -5.23 -14.90
CA ARG A 175 -0.27 -5.21 -15.64
C ARG A 175 -0.53 -4.98 -17.12
N LEU A 176 0.53 -4.61 -17.85
CA LEU A 176 0.50 -4.62 -19.31
C LEU A 176 0.33 -6.06 -19.83
N LEU A 177 -0.40 -6.19 -20.92
CA LEU A 177 -0.47 -7.42 -21.69
C LEU A 177 0.71 -7.51 -22.69
N PRO A 178 0.98 -8.69 -23.28
CA PRO A 178 2.13 -8.86 -24.18
C PRO A 178 2.19 -7.81 -25.28
N THR A 179 1.08 -7.52 -25.95
CA THR A 179 1.02 -6.49 -26.98
C THR A 179 0.31 -5.23 -26.51
N GLN A 180 0.60 -4.11 -27.17
CA GLN A 180 -0.09 -2.84 -26.90
C GLN A 180 -1.59 -2.94 -27.23
N ALA A 181 -1.94 -3.54 -28.37
CA ALA A 181 -3.33 -3.69 -28.79
C ALA A 181 -4.17 -4.48 -27.75
N GLN A 182 -3.63 -5.57 -27.20
CA GLN A 182 -4.31 -6.32 -26.13
C GLN A 182 -4.52 -5.47 -24.88
N THR A 183 -3.52 -4.64 -24.52
CA THR A 183 -3.64 -3.75 -23.35
C THR A 183 -4.73 -2.70 -23.60
N LEU A 184 -4.79 -2.10 -24.78
CA LEU A 184 -5.80 -1.10 -25.15
C LEU A 184 -7.20 -1.70 -25.14
N ASP A 185 -7.40 -2.90 -25.71
CA ASP A 185 -8.70 -3.60 -25.67
C ASP A 185 -9.17 -3.85 -24.24
N LEU A 186 -8.26 -4.35 -23.38
CA LEU A 186 -8.60 -4.61 -21.98
C LEU A 186 -8.99 -3.33 -21.23
N VAL A 187 -8.20 -2.25 -21.33
CA VAL A 187 -8.50 -1.01 -20.60
C VAL A 187 -9.79 -0.36 -21.13
N GLU A 188 -10.08 -0.44 -22.43
CA GLU A 188 -11.34 0.03 -22.99
C GLU A 188 -12.53 -0.71 -22.40
N ARG A 189 -12.49 -2.05 -22.32
CA ARG A 189 -13.55 -2.85 -21.70
C ARG A 189 -13.76 -2.45 -20.24
N ILE A 190 -12.68 -2.29 -19.48
CA ILE A 190 -12.74 -1.86 -18.06
C ILE A 190 -13.41 -0.49 -17.94
N VAL A 191 -12.97 0.51 -18.70
CA VAL A 191 -13.52 1.88 -18.66
C VAL A 191 -15.00 1.89 -19.04
N ARG A 192 -15.38 1.17 -20.08
CA ARG A 192 -16.79 1.08 -20.54
C ARG A 192 -17.73 0.44 -19.51
N THR A 193 -17.23 -0.27 -18.49
CA THR A 193 -18.07 -0.73 -17.36
C THR A 193 -18.62 0.42 -16.52
N ARG A 194 -17.97 1.57 -16.49
CA ARG A 194 -18.31 2.76 -15.69
C ARG A 194 -18.34 2.48 -14.18
N THR A 195 -17.56 1.50 -13.70
CA THR A 195 -17.60 1.02 -12.31
C THR A 195 -16.44 1.51 -11.46
N ILE A 196 -15.32 1.92 -12.07
CA ILE A 196 -14.11 2.32 -11.35
C ILE A 196 -13.86 3.83 -11.39
N ARG A 197 -13.17 4.32 -10.37
CA ARG A 197 -12.77 5.74 -10.23
C ARG A 197 -11.34 6.00 -10.67
N ALA A 198 -10.52 4.97 -10.77
CA ALA A 198 -9.15 5.07 -11.27
C ALA A 198 -8.64 3.71 -11.73
N LEU A 199 -7.69 3.73 -12.66
CA LEU A 199 -6.99 2.55 -13.15
C LEU A 199 -5.50 2.69 -12.86
N THR A 200 -4.92 1.72 -12.14
CA THR A 200 -3.46 1.68 -11.93
C THR A 200 -2.81 0.68 -12.90
N ILE A 201 -1.78 1.12 -13.61
CA ILE A 201 -1.06 0.31 -14.58
C ILE A 201 0.36 0.05 -14.09
N HIS A 202 0.65 -1.21 -13.75
CA HIS A 202 2.02 -1.65 -13.57
C HIS A 202 2.64 -1.90 -14.94
N CYS A 203 3.62 -1.08 -15.30
CA CYS A 203 4.26 -1.07 -16.62
C CYS A 203 5.22 -2.25 -16.85
N ARG A 204 4.79 -3.45 -16.46
CA ARG A 204 5.44 -4.75 -16.76
C ARG A 204 4.38 -5.76 -17.16
N THR A 205 4.74 -6.69 -18.03
CA THR A 205 3.88 -7.84 -18.37
C THR A 205 3.96 -8.92 -17.28
N LYS A 206 3.08 -9.92 -17.31
CA LYS A 206 3.01 -11.00 -16.30
C LYS A 206 4.35 -11.74 -16.11
N PRO A 207 5.10 -12.15 -17.15
CA PRO A 207 6.36 -12.88 -16.98
C PRO A 207 7.52 -12.02 -16.51
N MET A 208 7.49 -10.70 -16.69
CA MET A 208 8.60 -9.82 -16.36
C MET A 208 8.89 -9.78 -14.86
N ARG A 209 10.19 -9.80 -14.53
CA ARG A 209 10.69 -9.76 -13.15
C ARG A 209 11.03 -8.32 -12.74
N PRO A 210 11.11 -8.03 -11.42
CA PRO A 210 11.45 -6.68 -10.92
C PRO A 210 12.79 -6.13 -11.42
N ARG A 211 13.76 -6.99 -11.79
CA ARG A 211 15.06 -6.61 -12.34
C ARG A 211 15.00 -6.10 -13.78
N GLU A 212 13.98 -6.49 -14.53
CA GLU A 212 13.77 -6.00 -15.90
C GLU A 212 13.16 -4.61 -15.85
N PRO A 213 13.60 -3.65 -16.68
CA PRO A 213 13.03 -2.31 -16.70
C PRO A 213 11.53 -2.31 -16.99
N ALA A 214 10.79 -1.39 -16.36
CA ALA A 214 9.39 -1.19 -16.67
C ALA A 214 9.24 -0.59 -18.08
N LEU A 215 8.23 -1.03 -18.83
CA LEU A 215 7.89 -0.56 -20.18
C LEU A 215 7.11 0.76 -20.07
N LEU A 216 7.77 1.81 -19.56
CA LEU A 216 7.13 3.10 -19.27
C LEU A 216 6.74 3.87 -20.55
N ASP A 217 7.43 3.61 -21.66
CA ASP A 217 7.11 4.11 -23.00
C ASP A 217 5.69 3.76 -23.44
N ARG A 218 5.21 2.57 -23.05
CA ARG A 218 3.86 2.10 -23.37
C ARG A 218 2.75 2.81 -22.58
N PHE A 219 3.07 3.45 -21.46
CA PHE A 219 2.08 4.04 -20.57
C PHE A 219 1.35 5.21 -21.21
N ARG A 220 2.04 6.08 -21.95
CA ARG A 220 1.47 7.29 -22.54
C ARG A 220 0.30 6.99 -23.47
N ASP A 221 0.46 6.00 -24.35
CA ASP A 221 -0.58 5.60 -25.29
C ASP A 221 -1.77 4.96 -24.58
N VAL A 222 -1.50 4.15 -23.54
CA VAL A 222 -2.57 3.55 -22.72
C VAL A 222 -3.38 4.63 -22.00
N ALA A 223 -2.71 5.61 -21.39
CA ALA A 223 -3.38 6.71 -20.69
C ALA A 223 -4.19 7.59 -21.66
N ALA A 224 -3.66 7.88 -22.85
CA ALA A 224 -4.37 8.61 -23.88
C ALA A 224 -5.62 7.86 -24.37
N HIS A 225 -5.52 6.54 -24.57
CA HIS A 225 -6.66 5.71 -24.95
C HIS A 225 -7.73 5.67 -23.86
N VAL A 226 -7.33 5.50 -22.59
CA VAL A 226 -8.26 5.56 -21.44
C VAL A 226 -8.97 6.91 -21.39
N ALA A 227 -8.25 8.03 -21.55
CA ALA A 227 -8.85 9.37 -21.57
C ALA A 227 -9.88 9.55 -22.69
N LYS A 228 -9.58 9.05 -23.91
CA LYS A 228 -10.51 9.06 -25.03
C LYS A 228 -11.79 8.30 -24.70
N VAL A 229 -11.69 7.06 -24.24
CA VAL A 229 -12.85 6.21 -23.91
C VAL A 229 -13.64 6.80 -22.74
N ALA A 230 -12.96 7.37 -21.74
CA ALA A 230 -13.61 8.05 -20.62
C ALA A 230 -14.44 9.25 -21.10
N GLN A 231 -13.90 10.06 -22.00
CA GLN A 231 -14.63 11.18 -22.61
C GLN A 231 -15.87 10.70 -23.40
N GLU A 232 -15.74 9.64 -24.21
CA GLU A 232 -16.86 9.02 -24.94
C GLU A 232 -17.98 8.54 -24.01
N THR A 233 -17.62 8.10 -22.81
CA THR A 233 -18.56 7.54 -21.82
C THR A 233 -18.97 8.54 -20.74
N GLY A 234 -18.54 9.81 -20.82
CA GLY A 234 -18.88 10.87 -19.87
C GLY A 234 -18.31 10.61 -18.45
N GLN A 235 -17.08 10.13 -18.37
CA GLN A 235 -16.39 9.84 -17.11
C GLN A 235 -15.10 10.65 -16.99
N ASP A 236 -14.68 10.89 -15.74
CA ASP A 236 -13.30 11.22 -15.40
C ASP A 236 -12.59 9.93 -14.95
N MET A 237 -11.50 9.57 -15.63
CA MET A 237 -10.78 8.31 -15.40
C MET A 237 -9.27 8.55 -15.27
N PRO A 238 -8.80 8.90 -14.08
CA PRO A 238 -7.38 8.99 -13.79
C PRO A 238 -6.65 7.67 -14.02
N VAL A 239 -5.44 7.75 -14.59
CA VAL A 239 -4.55 6.60 -14.77
C VAL A 239 -3.30 6.79 -13.95
N VAL A 240 -3.07 5.88 -13.01
CA VAL A 240 -1.93 5.88 -12.10
C VAL A 240 -0.78 5.07 -12.69
N CYS A 241 0.39 5.69 -12.82
CA CYS A 241 1.59 5.02 -13.30
C CYS A 241 2.29 4.26 -12.18
N ASN A 242 2.53 2.97 -12.36
CA ASN A 242 3.30 2.15 -11.44
C ASN A 242 4.43 1.41 -12.19
N GLY A 243 5.62 1.49 -11.66
CA GLY A 243 6.82 0.83 -12.18
C GLY A 243 8.03 1.77 -12.17
N ASP A 244 9.13 1.33 -11.55
CA ASP A 244 10.44 2.00 -11.51
C ASP A 244 10.40 3.47 -11.03
N CYS A 245 9.40 3.83 -10.22
CA CYS A 245 9.39 5.02 -9.39
C CYS A 245 9.85 4.61 -7.97
N PHE A 246 11.02 5.07 -7.56
CA PHE A 246 11.64 4.71 -6.29
C PHE A 246 11.55 5.84 -5.25
N GLY A 247 11.12 7.01 -5.65
CA GLY A 247 10.90 8.16 -4.79
C GLY A 247 10.42 9.38 -5.54
N VAL A 248 10.06 10.42 -4.81
CA VAL A 248 9.55 11.66 -5.41
C VAL A 248 10.57 12.34 -6.32
N THR A 249 11.85 12.10 -6.10
CA THR A 249 12.94 12.63 -6.96
C THR A 249 12.95 12.04 -8.37
N ASP A 250 12.29 10.89 -8.61
CA ASP A 250 12.14 10.30 -9.94
C ASP A 250 11.01 10.97 -10.76
N ILE A 251 10.07 11.64 -10.09
CA ILE A 251 8.82 12.11 -10.69
C ILE A 251 9.04 13.03 -11.90
N PRO A 252 9.90 14.07 -11.85
CA PRO A 252 10.07 14.96 -13.01
C PRO A 252 10.46 14.20 -14.27
N ARG A 253 11.40 13.26 -14.16
CA ARG A 253 11.83 12.39 -15.26
C ARG A 253 10.69 11.49 -15.76
N LEU A 254 9.95 10.89 -14.82
CA LEU A 254 8.85 9.98 -15.16
C LEU A 254 7.66 10.72 -15.77
N GLN A 255 7.34 11.93 -15.33
CA GLN A 255 6.34 12.78 -15.94
C GLN A 255 6.67 13.12 -17.39
N THR A 256 7.93 13.51 -17.66
CA THR A 256 8.41 13.77 -19.02
C THR A 256 8.25 12.54 -19.91
N LEU A 257 8.57 11.35 -19.39
CA LEU A 257 8.50 10.10 -20.15
C LEU A 257 7.08 9.62 -20.37
N THR A 258 6.25 9.62 -19.34
CA THR A 258 4.94 8.97 -19.33
C THR A 258 3.77 9.92 -19.51
N GLY A 259 3.91 11.20 -19.16
CA GLY A 259 2.81 12.16 -19.06
C GLY A 259 1.93 11.99 -17.82
N ALA A 260 2.23 11.00 -16.96
CA ALA A 260 1.45 10.74 -15.75
C ALA A 260 1.57 11.88 -14.73
N GLN A 261 0.49 12.09 -13.96
CA GLN A 261 0.45 13.03 -12.83
C GLN A 261 0.35 12.30 -11.49
N ALA A 262 0.00 11.01 -11.50
CA ALA A 262 -0.11 10.16 -10.32
C ALA A 262 0.84 8.95 -10.44
N PHE A 263 1.59 8.69 -9.38
CA PHE A 263 2.62 7.64 -9.35
C PHE A 263 2.44 6.74 -8.14
N MET A 264 2.47 5.42 -8.38
CA MET A 264 2.41 4.43 -7.31
C MET A 264 3.79 3.79 -7.12
N MET A 265 4.29 3.79 -5.89
CA MET A 265 5.61 3.31 -5.50
C MET A 265 5.51 2.03 -4.66
N ALA A 266 6.38 1.06 -4.92
CA ALA A 266 6.47 -0.19 -4.17
C ALA A 266 7.87 -0.39 -3.56
N ARG A 267 8.88 -0.64 -4.38
CA ARG A 267 10.24 -0.97 -3.92
C ARG A 267 10.97 0.17 -3.24
N GLY A 268 10.70 1.42 -3.64
CA GLY A 268 11.26 2.59 -2.97
C GLY A 268 10.83 2.66 -1.50
N PRO A 269 9.51 2.65 -1.20
CA PRO A 269 9.01 2.60 0.18
C PRO A 269 9.47 1.38 0.98
N GLU A 270 9.56 0.18 0.36
CA GLU A 270 10.07 -1.03 1.02
C GLU A 270 11.54 -0.87 1.42
N ALA A 271 12.34 -0.23 0.59
CA ALA A 271 13.74 0.05 0.88
C ALA A 271 13.94 1.21 1.88
N ASN A 272 13.18 2.28 1.73
CA ASN A 272 13.21 3.45 2.61
C ASN A 272 11.91 4.24 2.51
N MET A 273 11.09 4.20 3.55
CA MET A 273 9.77 4.85 3.57
C MET A 273 9.84 6.37 3.40
N SER A 274 10.95 7.01 3.75
CA SER A 274 11.12 8.46 3.55
C SER A 274 11.31 8.88 2.08
N CYS A 275 11.22 7.94 1.13
CA CYS A 275 11.27 8.20 -0.30
C CYS A 275 10.11 9.05 -0.84
N PHE A 276 9.04 9.25 -0.04
CA PHE A 276 7.96 10.19 -0.30
C PHE A 276 8.35 11.66 -0.05
N ARG A 277 9.59 11.91 0.40
CA ARG A 277 10.19 13.24 0.55
C ARG A 277 11.40 13.40 -0.37
N GLU A 278 11.70 14.65 -0.74
CA GLU A 278 12.91 14.96 -1.53
C GLU A 278 14.18 14.58 -0.78
N HIS A 279 14.21 14.84 0.53
CA HIS A 279 15.33 14.51 1.39
C HIS A 279 15.03 13.23 2.17
N ARG A 280 15.72 12.16 1.80
CA ARG A 280 15.58 10.87 2.46
C ARG A 280 16.29 10.88 3.82
N GLU A 281 15.62 10.27 4.81
CA GLU A 281 16.17 10.05 6.14
C GLU A 281 16.98 8.74 6.20
N CYS A 282 17.90 8.66 7.16
CA CYS A 282 18.69 7.45 7.39
C CYS A 282 17.81 6.30 7.89
N VAL A 283 17.88 5.15 7.21
CA VAL A 283 17.10 3.96 7.57
C VAL A 283 17.42 3.50 8.99
N GLY A 284 18.70 3.35 9.33
CA GLY A 284 19.12 2.75 10.61
C GLY A 284 18.83 3.61 11.83
N THR A 285 18.93 4.94 11.70
CA THR A 285 18.81 5.87 12.85
C THR A 285 17.47 6.59 12.94
N VAL A 286 16.65 6.58 11.86
CA VAL A 286 15.38 7.32 11.84
C VAL A 286 14.22 6.44 11.37
N VAL A 287 14.29 5.90 10.15
CA VAL A 287 13.12 5.24 9.53
C VAL A 287 12.76 3.93 10.23
N ALA A 288 13.75 3.04 10.45
CA ALA A 288 13.52 1.76 11.12
C ALA A 288 13.12 1.93 12.61
N PRO A 289 13.74 2.84 13.40
CA PRO A 289 13.25 3.20 14.72
C PRO A 289 11.80 3.68 14.76
N LYS A 290 11.40 4.59 13.87
CA LYS A 290 10.00 5.03 13.75
C LYS A 290 9.06 3.87 13.44
N TRP A 291 9.45 3.02 12.50
CA TRP A 291 8.65 1.86 12.12
C TRP A 291 8.46 0.89 13.30
N LEU A 292 9.53 0.64 14.08
CA LEU A 292 9.46 -0.21 15.26
C LEU A 292 8.54 0.39 16.34
N ARG A 293 8.56 1.71 16.54
CA ARG A 293 7.63 2.40 17.47
C ARG A 293 6.16 2.15 17.09
N TYR A 294 5.80 2.30 15.81
CA TYR A 294 4.46 1.97 15.33
C TYR A 294 4.13 0.50 15.53
N ALA A 295 5.07 -0.41 15.23
CA ALA A 295 4.85 -1.84 15.40
C ALA A 295 4.58 -2.21 16.85
N VAL A 296 5.31 -1.63 17.81
CA VAL A 296 5.10 -1.86 19.24
C VAL A 296 3.77 -1.25 19.70
N TYR A 297 3.45 -0.03 19.29
CA TYR A 297 2.20 0.64 19.68
C TYR A 297 0.95 -0.12 19.22
N PHE A 298 0.94 -0.60 17.98
CA PHE A 298 -0.18 -1.33 17.39
C PHE A 298 -0.11 -2.85 17.55
N ASP A 299 0.82 -3.36 18.34
CA ASP A 299 1.01 -4.80 18.56
C ASP A 299 1.18 -5.61 17.27
N ASN A 300 1.92 -5.04 16.33
CA ASN A 300 2.17 -5.71 15.05
C ASN A 300 2.95 -7.02 15.27
N PRO A 301 2.56 -8.14 14.65
CA PRO A 301 3.23 -9.42 14.86
C PRO A 301 4.74 -9.35 14.60
N PHE A 302 5.54 -9.87 15.56
CA PHE A 302 7.00 -9.83 15.48
C PHE A 302 7.56 -10.32 14.15
N GLY A 303 7.03 -11.43 13.62
CA GLY A 303 7.48 -11.98 12.34
C GLY A 303 7.28 -11.03 11.16
N ASN A 304 6.18 -10.25 11.16
CA ASN A 304 5.95 -9.22 10.16
C ASN A 304 6.85 -8.00 10.39
N THR A 305 7.00 -7.55 11.64
CA THR A 305 7.90 -6.46 12.02
C THR A 305 9.33 -6.75 11.56
N LYS A 306 9.83 -7.93 11.88
CA LYS A 306 11.16 -8.36 11.47
C LYS A 306 11.32 -8.40 9.96
N TYR A 307 10.34 -8.99 9.26
CA TYR A 307 10.36 -9.02 7.80
C TYR A 307 10.46 -7.61 7.22
N CYS A 308 9.58 -6.70 7.60
CA CYS A 308 9.56 -5.34 7.04
C CYS A 308 10.86 -4.57 7.30
N ILE A 309 11.37 -4.57 8.52
CA ILE A 309 12.58 -3.83 8.86
C ILE A 309 13.82 -4.42 8.18
N THR A 310 13.90 -5.76 8.05
CA THR A 310 15.05 -6.40 7.37
C THR A 310 15.05 -6.24 5.84
N GLN A 311 13.91 -5.88 5.22
CA GLN A 311 13.86 -5.50 3.79
C GLN A 311 14.39 -4.09 3.53
N MET A 312 14.50 -3.24 4.55
CA MET A 312 14.97 -1.88 4.39
C MET A 312 16.44 -1.83 3.96
N ALA A 313 16.80 -0.81 3.19
CA ALA A 313 18.16 -0.59 2.70
C ALA A 313 19.01 0.13 3.76
N PHE A 314 19.61 -0.62 4.67
CA PHE A 314 20.55 -0.07 5.67
C PHE A 314 21.85 0.44 5.03
N THR A 315 22.25 -0.18 3.94
CA THR A 315 23.42 0.22 3.15
C THR A 315 23.09 0.05 1.67
N THR A 316 23.75 0.80 0.80
CA THR A 316 23.73 0.49 -0.63
C THR A 316 24.32 -0.88 -0.85
N THR A 317 23.51 -1.86 -1.23
CA THR A 317 23.99 -3.16 -1.73
C THR A 317 24.32 -3.04 -3.20
N ALA A 318 25.31 -3.84 -3.65
CA ALA A 318 25.62 -3.95 -5.08
C ALA A 318 24.31 -4.29 -5.85
N GLY A 319 23.88 -3.39 -6.74
CA GLY A 319 22.61 -3.50 -7.48
C GLY A 319 21.45 -2.63 -6.93
N ALA A 320 21.55 -2.05 -5.74
CA ALA A 320 20.70 -0.93 -5.36
C ALA A 320 21.12 0.29 -6.20
N LYS A 321 20.16 0.88 -6.89
CA LYS A 321 20.43 2.12 -7.63
C LYS A 321 20.80 3.21 -6.62
N GLU A 322 21.58 4.18 -7.06
CA GLU A 322 22.08 5.34 -6.28
C GLU A 322 20.97 6.07 -5.51
N HIS A 323 19.71 5.91 -5.94
CA HIS A 323 18.49 6.42 -5.33
C HIS A 323 18.11 5.77 -4.00
N ASP A 324 18.63 4.58 -3.68
CA ASP A 324 18.27 3.83 -2.47
C ASP A 324 19.23 4.10 -1.30
N ALA A 325 20.31 4.84 -1.54
CA ALA A 325 21.28 5.17 -0.52
C ALA A 325 20.79 6.34 0.35
N PRO A 326 20.89 6.25 1.68
CA PRO A 326 20.75 7.43 2.52
C PRO A 326 21.88 8.40 2.16
N ARG A 327 21.57 9.57 1.61
CA ARG A 327 22.57 10.58 1.25
C ARG A 327 23.41 11.06 2.44
N VAL A 328 22.87 10.91 3.66
CA VAL A 328 23.58 11.24 4.89
C VAL A 328 23.22 10.23 5.98
N SER A 329 24.15 9.36 6.35
CA SER A 329 24.05 8.57 7.57
C SER A 329 25.07 9.08 8.57
N PRO A 330 24.69 9.34 9.83
CA PRO A 330 25.65 9.64 10.90
C PRO A 330 26.51 8.43 11.29
N LEU A 331 26.10 7.23 10.84
CA LEU A 331 26.77 5.97 11.11
C LEU A 331 27.68 5.56 9.93
N LYS A 332 28.80 4.93 10.25
CA LYS A 332 29.68 4.34 9.25
C LYS A 332 29.04 3.11 8.62
N LYS A 333 29.40 2.80 7.38
CA LYS A 333 28.89 1.62 6.64
C LYS A 333 29.00 0.32 7.46
N ARG A 334 30.07 0.14 8.22
CA ARG A 334 30.29 -1.04 9.07
C ARG A 334 29.23 -1.12 10.17
N GLU A 335 28.93 -0.02 10.85
CA GLU A 335 27.93 0.03 11.93
C GLU A 335 26.52 -0.29 11.41
N LEU A 336 26.17 0.18 10.21
CA LEU A 336 24.89 -0.15 9.56
C LEU A 336 24.81 -1.63 9.16
N LEU A 337 25.92 -2.23 8.74
CA LEU A 337 25.99 -3.67 8.44
C LEU A 337 25.86 -4.51 9.72
N ASP A 338 26.53 -4.11 10.80
CA ASP A 338 26.44 -4.79 12.11
C ASP A 338 24.99 -4.70 12.63
N MET A 339 24.37 -3.52 12.57
CA MET A 339 22.98 -3.32 12.94
C MET A 339 22.03 -4.25 12.12
N ARG A 340 22.23 -4.35 10.81
CA ARG A 340 21.46 -5.27 9.95
C ARG A 340 21.66 -6.74 10.34
N MET A 341 22.88 -7.14 10.70
CA MET A 341 23.15 -8.51 11.18
C MET A 341 22.46 -8.79 12.50
N GLU A 342 22.48 -7.84 13.44
CA GLU A 342 21.78 -7.94 14.73
C GLU A 342 20.26 -8.07 14.50
N LEU A 343 19.65 -7.25 13.64
CA LEU A 343 18.24 -7.35 13.28
C LEU A 343 17.86 -8.71 12.68
N ASN A 344 18.72 -9.29 11.83
CA ASN A 344 18.49 -10.63 11.28
C ASN A 344 18.53 -11.73 12.36
N ARG A 345 19.28 -11.53 13.45
CA ARG A 345 19.37 -12.46 14.58
C ARG A 345 18.28 -12.25 15.64
N ALA A 346 17.60 -11.09 15.63
CA ALA A 346 16.57 -10.73 16.60
C ALA A 346 15.47 -11.78 16.69
N LYS A 347 15.03 -12.09 17.91
CA LYS A 347 13.95 -13.05 18.22
C LYS A 347 12.74 -12.37 18.88
N SER A 348 12.84 -11.09 19.20
CA SER A 348 11.80 -10.29 19.86
C SER A 348 11.86 -8.83 19.40
N HIS A 349 10.79 -8.06 19.68
CA HIS A 349 10.81 -6.60 19.49
C HIS A 349 11.88 -5.93 20.36
N GLU A 350 12.16 -6.47 21.55
CA GLU A 350 13.25 -6.00 22.42
C GLU A 350 14.62 -6.16 21.74
N ASP A 351 14.90 -7.34 21.14
CA ASP A 351 16.15 -7.54 20.41
C ASP A 351 16.26 -6.57 19.23
N MET A 352 15.15 -6.27 18.56
CA MET A 352 15.14 -5.29 17.46
C MET A 352 15.39 -3.87 17.97
N ALA A 353 14.79 -3.48 19.09
CA ALA A 353 15.06 -2.18 19.72
C ALA A 353 16.54 -2.05 20.07
N ARG A 354 17.13 -3.09 20.68
CA ARG A 354 18.57 -3.14 21.00
C ARG A 354 19.44 -3.01 19.75
N ALA A 355 19.12 -3.74 18.68
CA ALA A 355 19.82 -3.66 17.40
C ALA A 355 19.75 -2.25 16.80
N LEU A 356 18.62 -1.55 16.93
CA LEU A 356 18.41 -0.18 16.47
C LEU A 356 18.90 0.90 17.47
N ARG A 357 19.60 0.48 18.56
CA ARG A 357 20.12 1.38 19.60
C ARG A 357 19.01 2.19 20.30
N MET A 358 17.84 1.59 20.43
CA MET A 358 16.68 2.18 21.11
C MET A 358 16.57 1.63 22.55
N PRO A 359 16.02 2.42 23.50
CA PRO A 359 15.69 1.91 24.84
C PRO A 359 14.57 0.87 24.76
N TRP A 360 14.51 -0.01 25.76
CA TRP A 360 13.39 -0.92 25.95
C TRP A 360 12.80 -0.76 27.37
N PRO A 361 11.49 -0.63 27.56
CA PRO A 361 10.46 -0.57 26.51
C PRO A 361 10.59 0.66 25.61
N VAL A 362 10.19 0.49 24.35
CA VAL A 362 10.19 1.59 23.38
C VAL A 362 9.13 2.63 23.79
N ASP A 363 9.52 3.89 23.87
CA ASP A 363 8.56 4.98 24.14
C ASP A 363 7.62 5.18 22.95
N THR A 364 6.33 5.04 23.23
CA THR A 364 5.23 5.21 22.26
C THR A 364 4.19 6.22 22.75
N SER A 365 4.46 6.95 23.85
CA SER A 365 3.50 7.81 24.55
C SER A 365 2.96 8.96 23.69
N ASP A 366 3.76 9.43 22.74
CA ASP A 366 3.41 10.54 21.85
C ASP A 366 2.66 10.12 20.58
N ILE A 367 2.56 8.81 20.28
CA ILE A 367 1.98 8.35 19.01
C ILE A 367 0.52 8.77 18.88
N ALA A 368 -0.27 8.64 19.94
CA ALA A 368 -1.68 9.02 19.93
C ALA A 368 -1.91 10.52 19.67
N THR A 369 -1.06 11.39 20.22
CA THR A 369 -1.16 12.85 20.08
C THR A 369 -0.50 13.36 18.81
N TRP A 370 0.56 12.72 18.38
CA TRP A 370 1.41 13.13 17.28
C TRP A 370 0.88 12.74 15.90
N LEU A 371 0.28 11.53 15.80
CA LEU A 371 -0.20 10.99 14.54
C LEU A 371 -1.27 11.85 13.84
N PRO A 372 -2.30 12.42 14.55
CA PRO A 372 -3.30 13.27 13.91
C PRO A 372 -2.73 14.55 13.28
N GLY A 373 -1.77 15.18 13.95
CA GLY A 373 -1.18 16.43 13.47
C GLY A 373 -0.30 16.28 12.23
N ARG A 374 0.10 15.05 11.86
CA ARG A 374 1.00 14.77 10.74
C ARG A 374 0.32 14.22 9.50
N LEU A 375 -0.90 13.72 9.63
CA LEU A 375 -1.69 13.17 8.53
C LEU A 375 -2.75 14.16 8.01
N GLY A 376 -2.68 15.43 8.40
CA GLY A 376 -3.58 16.48 7.92
C GLY A 376 -3.35 16.80 6.43
N PRO A 377 -4.34 17.49 5.78
CA PRO A 377 -4.22 17.91 4.41
C PRO A 377 -2.98 18.77 4.23
N ARG A 378 -2.16 18.45 3.28
CA ARG A 378 -1.04 19.30 2.86
C ARG A 378 -1.62 20.48 2.11
N THR A 379 -1.43 21.66 2.66
CA THR A 379 -1.70 22.95 1.99
C THR A 379 -0.76 23.12 0.80
#